data_99ed85ceeff5a193ca62cfb99dee6959
#
_entry.id   99ed85ceeff5a193ca62cfb99dee6959
#
_cell.length_a   1.000
_cell.length_b   1.000
_cell.length_c   1.000
_cell.angle_alpha   90.00
_cell.angle_beta   90.00
_cell.angle_gamma   90.00
#
_symmetry.space_group_name_H-M   'P 1'
#
loop_
_entity.id
_entity.type
_entity.pdbx_description
1 polymer ?
#
loop_
_entity_poly.entity_id
_entity_poly.type
_entity_poly.pdbx_seq_one_letter_code
_entity_poly.pdbx_strand_id
1 'polypeptide(L)'
;MESKPIIGIITNETVGFNGRQRSHSAGKRYVDAVMNFADVVPILIPACIRKGDLGVLLDRLDGVVLTGGRANIEPHHYGGQTFPDDEVIDPDRDRSVLDIIPECVQRNIPIFGICRGIQEINVAYGGTIFYRVHQQSDKEDHRMPQNDDASLEEIFKPRHQIAFTENSLFKEFLGQDTYRVNSLHGQGIDQLGAGLSAEAYSPDGLIEAISIDDYKSFGVAIQWHAEFHPERDENHLNKLLFQKFGESCRHFHLAKS
;
A
#
# COMPACT_ATOMS: atom_id res chain seq x y z
N MET A 1 10.69 28.64 10.43
CA MET A 1 10.02 27.30 10.54
C MET A 1 10.58 26.47 9.41
N GLU A 2 11.14 25.32 9.69
CA GLU A 2 11.52 24.38 8.62
C GLU A 2 10.27 24.01 7.82
N SER A 3 10.40 24.00 6.49
CA SER A 3 9.30 23.57 5.62
C SER A 3 9.08 22.07 5.81
N LYS A 4 7.80 21.66 6.04
CA LYS A 4 7.46 20.24 6.15
C LYS A 4 7.33 19.61 4.77
N PRO A 5 7.72 18.33 4.60
CA PRO A 5 7.50 17.59 3.36
C PRO A 5 6.02 17.54 2.98
N ILE A 6 5.74 17.55 1.68
CA ILE A 6 4.39 17.39 1.12
C ILE A 6 4.25 15.98 0.56
N ILE A 7 3.29 15.22 1.07
CA ILE A 7 3.07 13.82 0.71
C ILE A 7 1.78 13.64 -0.08
N GLY A 8 1.89 12.99 -1.23
CA GLY A 8 0.74 12.59 -2.03
C GLY A 8 0.10 11.30 -1.50
N ILE A 9 -1.17 11.34 -1.15
CA ILE A 9 -1.97 10.15 -0.81
C ILE A 9 -2.85 9.82 -2.00
N ILE A 10 -2.61 8.68 -2.65
CA ILE A 10 -3.39 8.25 -3.80
C ILE A 10 -4.80 7.86 -3.35
N THR A 11 -5.80 8.43 -4.02
CA THR A 11 -7.22 8.17 -3.75
C THR A 11 -7.71 6.93 -4.50
N ASN A 12 -8.92 6.51 -4.15
CA ASN A 12 -9.74 5.55 -4.90
C ASN A 12 -10.91 6.29 -5.56
N GLU A 13 -11.41 5.78 -6.67
CA GLU A 13 -12.74 6.17 -7.09
C GLU A 13 -13.78 5.54 -6.16
N THR A 14 -14.73 6.35 -5.74
CA THR A 14 -15.85 5.92 -4.90
C THR A 14 -17.16 6.42 -5.49
N VAL A 15 -18.23 5.64 -5.33
CA VAL A 15 -19.54 5.97 -5.85
C VAL A 15 -20.50 6.22 -4.69
N GLY A 16 -20.93 7.47 -4.56
CA GLY A 16 -21.89 7.92 -3.55
C GLY A 16 -23.28 8.22 -4.13
N PHE A 17 -24.19 8.71 -3.28
CA PHE A 17 -25.56 9.10 -3.66
C PHE A 17 -26.30 8.01 -4.46
N ASN A 18 -26.31 6.77 -3.95
CA ASN A 18 -26.98 5.62 -4.60
C ASN A 18 -26.53 5.43 -6.07
N GLY A 19 -25.26 5.48 -6.32
CA GLY A 19 -24.67 5.24 -7.64
C GLY A 19 -24.59 6.46 -8.56
N ARG A 20 -24.98 7.64 -8.10
CA ARG A 20 -25.12 8.83 -8.96
C ARG A 20 -23.91 9.76 -8.98
N GLN A 21 -23.04 9.67 -7.98
CA GLN A 21 -21.89 10.57 -7.86
C GLN A 21 -20.60 9.78 -7.71
N ARG A 22 -19.71 9.94 -8.68
CA ARG A 22 -18.31 9.45 -8.58
C ARG A 22 -17.45 10.51 -7.90
N SER A 23 -16.56 10.07 -7.04
CA SER A 23 -15.67 10.93 -6.27
C SER A 23 -14.31 10.26 -6.08
N HIS A 24 -13.26 11.05 -5.99
CA HIS A 24 -11.96 10.54 -5.54
C HIS A 24 -11.85 10.73 -4.03
N SER A 25 -11.60 9.65 -3.29
CA SER A 25 -11.49 9.69 -1.84
C SER A 25 -10.43 8.74 -1.30
N ALA A 26 -9.90 9.07 -0.13
CA ALA A 26 -9.08 8.18 0.69
C ALA A 26 -9.67 8.07 2.09
N GLY A 27 -9.55 6.92 2.73
CA GLY A 27 -10.01 6.75 4.11
C GLY A 27 -9.31 7.75 5.04
N LYS A 28 -10.07 8.43 5.90
CA LYS A 28 -9.53 9.44 6.84
C LYS A 28 -8.35 8.90 7.65
N ARG A 29 -8.36 7.62 8.01
CA ARG A 29 -7.27 6.97 8.78
C ARG A 29 -5.91 7.02 8.07
N TYR A 30 -5.84 6.99 6.72
CA TYR A 30 -4.57 7.20 6.00
C TYR A 30 -4.04 8.62 6.21
N VAL A 31 -4.92 9.60 6.09
CA VAL A 31 -4.57 11.02 6.33
C VAL A 31 -4.10 11.22 7.76
N ASP A 32 -4.86 10.70 8.75
CA ASP A 32 -4.54 10.81 10.17
C ASP A 32 -3.19 10.12 10.49
N ALA A 33 -2.94 8.92 9.95
CA ALA A 33 -1.70 8.19 10.17
C ALA A 33 -0.48 8.94 9.60
N VAL A 34 -0.58 9.44 8.36
CA VAL A 34 0.48 10.22 7.72
C VAL A 34 0.75 11.51 8.47
N MET A 35 -0.29 12.27 8.85
CA MET A 35 -0.11 13.52 9.60
C MET A 35 0.51 13.31 10.98
N ASN A 36 0.00 12.32 11.72
CA ASN A 36 0.33 12.20 13.14
C ASN A 36 1.63 11.42 13.39
N PHE A 37 2.02 10.52 12.49
CA PHE A 37 3.16 9.63 12.72
C PHE A 37 4.31 9.83 11.72
N ALA A 38 4.07 10.31 10.50
CA ALA A 38 5.14 10.69 9.58
C ALA A 38 5.59 12.15 9.76
N ASP A 39 4.81 12.99 10.42
CA ASP A 39 5.06 14.42 10.65
C ASP A 39 5.27 15.22 9.35
N VAL A 40 4.32 15.09 8.44
CA VAL A 40 4.33 15.67 7.09
C VAL A 40 2.99 16.34 6.76
N VAL A 41 2.91 17.04 5.62
CA VAL A 41 1.66 17.65 5.11
C VAL A 41 1.05 16.72 4.04
N PRO A 42 -0.08 16.04 4.28
CA PRO A 42 -0.71 15.20 3.29
C PRO A 42 -1.58 16.00 2.32
N ILE A 43 -1.55 15.62 1.03
CA ILE A 43 -2.50 16.06 0.02
C ILE A 43 -3.10 14.84 -0.69
N LEU A 44 -4.38 14.90 -1.01
CA LEU A 44 -5.04 13.82 -1.75
C LEU A 44 -4.77 13.98 -3.25
N ILE A 45 -4.30 12.90 -3.87
CA ILE A 45 -4.01 12.85 -5.30
C ILE A 45 -5.14 12.07 -6.00
N PRO A 46 -5.86 12.69 -6.95
CA PRO A 46 -6.86 11.97 -7.74
C PRO A 46 -6.24 10.77 -8.48
N ALA A 47 -6.89 9.63 -8.44
CA ALA A 47 -6.42 8.41 -9.10
C ALA A 47 -6.71 8.41 -10.62
N CYS A 48 -6.53 9.54 -11.29
CA CYS A 48 -6.76 9.71 -12.73
C CYS A 48 -5.73 10.66 -13.36
N ILE A 49 -4.53 10.73 -12.79
CA ILE A 49 -3.45 11.60 -13.30
C ILE A 49 -3.00 11.07 -14.66
N ARG A 50 -2.82 11.97 -15.61
CA ARG A 50 -2.32 11.64 -16.93
C ARG A 50 -0.80 11.49 -16.88
N LYS A 51 -0.27 10.56 -17.65
CA LYS A 51 1.18 10.33 -17.74
C LYS A 51 1.98 11.61 -18.02
N GLY A 52 1.50 12.48 -18.90
CA GLY A 52 2.15 13.76 -19.24
C GLY A 52 2.20 14.80 -18.11
N ASP A 53 1.35 14.63 -17.07
CA ASP A 53 1.28 15.56 -15.93
C ASP A 53 2.07 15.06 -14.71
N LEU A 54 2.55 13.81 -14.73
CA LEU A 54 3.25 13.18 -13.61
C LEU A 54 4.49 13.95 -13.17
N GLY A 55 5.31 14.43 -14.10
CA GLY A 55 6.49 15.21 -13.78
C GLY A 55 6.16 16.45 -12.94
N VAL A 56 5.13 17.20 -13.37
CA VAL A 56 4.67 18.42 -12.69
C VAL A 56 4.15 18.12 -11.28
N LEU A 57 3.46 17.00 -11.10
CA LEU A 57 2.98 16.55 -9.80
C LEU A 57 4.12 16.12 -8.90
N LEU A 58 4.97 15.21 -9.36
CA LEU A 58 6.04 14.60 -8.56
C LEU A 58 7.14 15.60 -8.17
N ASP A 59 7.37 16.64 -8.98
CA ASP A 59 8.28 17.73 -8.61
C ASP A 59 7.85 18.49 -7.34
N ARG A 60 6.57 18.39 -6.97
CA ARG A 60 5.99 19.05 -5.79
C ARG A 60 5.82 18.15 -4.59
N LEU A 61 6.06 16.84 -4.76
CA LEU A 61 5.89 15.84 -3.70
C LEU A 61 7.25 15.43 -3.12
N ASP A 62 7.26 15.14 -1.85
CA ASP A 62 8.41 14.62 -1.12
C ASP A 62 8.22 13.17 -0.69
N GLY A 63 7.10 12.56 -1.08
CA GLY A 63 6.77 11.15 -0.89
C GLY A 63 5.38 10.83 -1.40
N VAL A 64 5.10 9.54 -1.59
CA VAL A 64 3.82 9.02 -2.08
C VAL A 64 3.35 7.85 -1.22
N VAL A 65 2.08 7.87 -0.82
CA VAL A 65 1.38 6.74 -0.18
C VAL A 65 0.37 6.15 -1.15
N LEU A 66 0.54 4.87 -1.47
CA LEU A 66 -0.43 4.07 -2.21
C LEU A 66 -1.39 3.42 -1.21
N THR A 67 -2.62 3.88 -1.19
CA THR A 67 -3.63 3.41 -0.23
C THR A 67 -4.19 2.04 -0.61
N GLY A 68 -4.78 1.34 0.35
CA GLY A 68 -5.68 0.23 0.08
C GLY A 68 -6.91 0.66 -0.72
N GLY A 69 -7.60 -0.32 -1.31
CA GLY A 69 -8.80 -0.10 -2.09
C GLY A 69 -9.64 -1.36 -2.22
N ARG A 70 -10.94 -1.21 -2.49
CA ARG A 70 -11.85 -2.33 -2.73
C ARG A 70 -11.76 -2.89 -4.14
N ALA A 71 -11.41 -2.04 -5.11
CA ALA A 71 -11.27 -2.42 -6.50
C ALA A 71 -10.07 -3.35 -6.68
N ASN A 72 -10.24 -4.42 -7.44
CA ASN A 72 -9.18 -5.30 -7.86
C ASN A 72 -8.35 -4.66 -8.99
N ILE A 73 -7.06 -4.98 -9.05
CA ILE A 73 -6.22 -4.60 -10.19
C ILE A 73 -6.64 -5.44 -11.38
N GLU A 74 -6.83 -4.79 -12.54
CA GLU A 74 -7.29 -5.47 -13.75
C GLU A 74 -6.29 -6.52 -14.25
N PRO A 75 -6.78 -7.69 -14.69
CA PRO A 75 -5.93 -8.85 -14.97
C PRO A 75 -4.96 -8.65 -16.13
N HIS A 76 -5.27 -7.76 -17.07
CA HIS A 76 -4.40 -7.51 -18.21
C HIS A 76 -3.05 -6.86 -17.83
N HIS A 77 -2.96 -6.22 -16.64
CA HIS A 77 -1.72 -5.63 -16.15
C HIS A 77 -0.69 -6.67 -15.66
N TYR A 78 -1.13 -7.88 -15.30
CA TYR A 78 -0.25 -8.93 -14.77
C TYR A 78 -0.43 -10.30 -15.47
N GLY A 79 -1.12 -10.32 -16.63
CA GLY A 79 -1.35 -11.56 -17.41
C GLY A 79 -2.36 -12.52 -16.78
N GLY A 80 -3.24 -12.01 -15.90
CA GLY A 80 -4.28 -12.79 -15.24
C GLY A 80 -5.46 -13.13 -16.14
N GLN A 81 -6.35 -14.02 -15.64
CA GLN A 81 -7.58 -14.37 -16.34
C GLN A 81 -8.62 -13.26 -16.23
N THR A 82 -9.44 -13.09 -17.27
CA THR A 82 -10.53 -12.12 -17.30
C THR A 82 -11.47 -12.29 -16.09
N PHE A 83 -11.82 -11.19 -15.48
CA PHE A 83 -12.76 -11.16 -14.36
C PHE A 83 -14.22 -11.31 -14.82
N PRO A 84 -15.13 -11.75 -13.93
CA PRO A 84 -16.58 -11.60 -14.13
C PRO A 84 -16.97 -10.13 -14.37
N ASP A 85 -18.06 -9.90 -15.09
CA ASP A 85 -18.52 -8.56 -15.48
C ASP A 85 -18.93 -7.67 -14.28
N ASP A 86 -19.24 -8.27 -13.13
CA ASP A 86 -19.65 -7.60 -11.89
C ASP A 86 -18.46 -7.35 -10.92
N GLU A 87 -17.24 -7.66 -11.32
CA GLU A 87 -16.05 -7.42 -10.48
C GLU A 87 -15.78 -5.92 -10.35
N VAL A 88 -15.46 -5.51 -9.13
CA VAL A 88 -15.15 -4.10 -8.85
C VAL A 88 -13.71 -3.80 -9.26
N ILE A 89 -13.55 -2.93 -10.26
CA ILE A 89 -12.27 -2.47 -10.79
C ILE A 89 -12.18 -0.94 -10.77
N ASP A 90 -10.96 -0.40 -10.84
CA ASP A 90 -10.67 1.04 -10.94
C ASP A 90 -9.60 1.27 -12.03
N PRO A 91 -9.99 1.26 -13.32
CA PRO A 91 -9.04 1.37 -14.45
C PRO A 91 -8.25 2.67 -14.46
N ASP A 92 -8.83 3.76 -13.96
CA ASP A 92 -8.16 5.05 -13.88
C ASP A 92 -7.04 5.00 -12.83
N ARG A 93 -7.29 4.36 -11.70
CA ARG A 93 -6.27 4.13 -10.67
C ARG A 93 -5.18 3.21 -11.15
N ASP A 94 -5.52 2.08 -11.78
CA ASP A 94 -4.53 1.14 -12.31
C ASP A 94 -3.56 1.86 -13.26
N ARG A 95 -4.10 2.57 -14.26
CA ARG A 95 -3.28 3.34 -15.20
C ARG A 95 -2.40 4.36 -14.50
N SER A 96 -2.98 5.16 -13.60
CA SER A 96 -2.26 6.25 -12.95
C SER A 96 -1.15 5.75 -12.04
N VAL A 97 -1.44 4.74 -11.21
CA VAL A 97 -0.50 4.24 -10.19
C VAL A 97 0.63 3.45 -10.83
N LEU A 98 0.34 2.64 -11.85
CA LEU A 98 1.36 1.89 -12.59
C LEU A 98 2.31 2.80 -13.38
N ASP A 99 1.90 4.03 -13.74
CA ASP A 99 2.78 5.06 -14.27
C ASP A 99 3.53 5.85 -13.16
N ILE A 100 2.91 6.08 -11.99
CA ILE A 100 3.51 6.81 -10.85
C ILE A 100 4.67 6.05 -10.22
N ILE A 101 4.54 4.74 -10.01
CA ILE A 101 5.54 3.90 -9.31
C ILE A 101 6.92 4.00 -9.98
N PRO A 102 7.11 3.72 -11.28
CA PRO A 102 8.42 3.82 -11.92
C PRO A 102 8.99 5.24 -11.91
N GLU A 103 8.15 6.26 -12.01
CA GLU A 103 8.58 7.65 -11.90
C GLU A 103 9.09 8.01 -10.49
N CYS A 104 8.42 7.52 -9.44
CA CYS A 104 8.91 7.66 -8.07
C CYS A 104 10.26 6.97 -7.89
N VAL A 105 10.40 5.76 -8.40
CA VAL A 105 11.63 4.98 -8.32
C VAL A 105 12.78 5.67 -9.03
N GLN A 106 12.58 6.15 -10.26
CA GLN A 106 13.59 6.87 -11.02
C GLN A 106 14.08 8.14 -10.30
N ARG A 107 13.19 8.81 -9.57
CA ARG A 107 13.46 10.07 -8.85
C ARG A 107 13.89 9.86 -7.40
N ASN A 108 13.93 8.62 -6.92
CA ASN A 108 14.15 8.26 -5.51
C ASN A 108 13.14 8.91 -4.54
N ILE A 109 11.90 9.14 -4.96
CA ILE A 109 10.83 9.70 -4.11
C ILE A 109 10.34 8.60 -3.17
N PRO A 110 10.38 8.78 -1.84
CA PRO A 110 9.86 7.78 -0.90
C PRO A 110 8.46 7.31 -1.24
N ILE A 111 8.25 5.99 -1.26
CA ILE A 111 6.98 5.37 -1.60
C ILE A 111 6.59 4.34 -0.54
N PHE A 112 5.35 4.42 -0.04
CA PHE A 112 4.79 3.48 0.91
C PHE A 112 3.49 2.88 0.37
N GLY A 113 3.48 1.56 0.14
CA GLY A 113 2.31 0.82 -0.33
C GLY A 113 1.57 0.12 0.80
N ILE A 114 0.24 0.23 0.85
CA ILE A 114 -0.61 -0.41 1.87
C ILE A 114 -1.71 -1.20 1.17
N CYS A 115 -1.87 -2.48 1.48
CA CYS A 115 -2.86 -3.42 0.97
C CYS A 115 -2.83 -3.47 -0.58
N ARG A 116 -3.72 -2.81 -1.29
CA ARG A 116 -3.65 -2.71 -2.75
C ARG A 116 -2.32 -2.12 -3.22
N GLY A 117 -1.72 -1.21 -2.47
CA GLY A 117 -0.44 -0.56 -2.81
C GLY A 117 0.73 -1.55 -2.94
N ILE A 118 0.80 -2.64 -2.16
CA ILE A 118 1.83 -3.67 -2.33
C ILE A 118 1.62 -4.43 -3.64
N GLN A 119 0.36 -4.71 -3.99
CA GLN A 119 0.01 -5.41 -5.22
C GLN A 119 0.33 -4.54 -6.45
N GLU A 120 0.05 -3.23 -6.38
CA GLU A 120 0.37 -2.25 -7.42
C GLU A 120 1.89 -2.16 -7.66
N ILE A 121 2.70 -2.12 -6.58
CA ILE A 121 4.17 -2.13 -6.70
C ILE A 121 4.63 -3.44 -7.33
N ASN A 122 4.12 -4.59 -6.87
CA ASN A 122 4.49 -5.88 -7.45
C ASN A 122 4.20 -5.96 -8.95
N VAL A 123 3.02 -5.53 -9.39
CA VAL A 123 2.63 -5.51 -10.80
C VAL A 123 3.49 -4.54 -11.61
N ALA A 124 3.82 -3.36 -11.08
CA ALA A 124 4.71 -2.40 -11.73
C ALA A 124 6.14 -2.95 -11.96
N TYR A 125 6.56 -3.91 -11.14
CA TYR A 125 7.82 -4.64 -11.27
C TYR A 125 7.70 -5.95 -12.06
N GLY A 126 6.56 -6.18 -12.75
CA GLY A 126 6.33 -7.36 -13.60
C GLY A 126 5.96 -8.63 -12.83
N GLY A 127 5.64 -8.52 -11.55
CA GLY A 127 5.11 -9.62 -10.78
C GLY A 127 3.64 -9.93 -11.09
N THR A 128 3.15 -11.08 -10.59
CA THR A 128 1.76 -11.52 -10.75
C THR A 128 1.04 -11.55 -9.41
N ILE A 129 -0.30 -11.57 -9.45
CA ILE A 129 -1.15 -11.62 -8.26
C ILE A 129 -2.21 -12.72 -8.40
N PHE A 130 -2.51 -13.40 -7.31
CA PHE A 130 -3.71 -14.22 -7.19
C PHE A 130 -4.94 -13.33 -7.24
N TYR A 131 -5.85 -13.61 -8.17
CA TYR A 131 -7.13 -12.90 -8.25
C TYR A 131 -7.98 -13.10 -6.99
N ARG A 132 -8.04 -14.36 -6.49
CA ARG A 132 -8.78 -14.74 -5.30
C ARG A 132 -7.93 -15.70 -4.46
N VAL A 133 -7.20 -15.17 -3.48
CA VAL A 133 -6.33 -15.95 -2.60
C VAL A 133 -7.09 -17.10 -1.93
N HIS A 134 -8.29 -16.85 -1.40
CA HIS A 134 -9.15 -17.83 -0.74
C HIS A 134 -9.64 -19.00 -1.63
N GLN A 135 -9.41 -18.94 -2.95
CA GLN A 135 -9.71 -20.02 -3.88
C GLN A 135 -8.50 -20.91 -4.19
N GLN A 136 -7.32 -20.53 -3.71
CA GLN A 136 -6.12 -21.36 -3.80
C GLN A 136 -6.19 -22.45 -2.70
N SER A 137 -5.88 -23.69 -3.09
CA SER A 137 -6.05 -24.85 -2.20
C SER A 137 -5.11 -24.89 -1.00
N ASP A 138 -4.00 -24.13 -1.08
CA ASP A 138 -2.92 -24.04 -0.09
C ASP A 138 -2.90 -22.71 0.66
N LYS A 139 -3.92 -21.84 0.45
CA LYS A 139 -4.01 -20.52 1.08
C LYS A 139 -5.22 -20.41 2.01
N GLU A 140 -5.07 -19.62 3.04
CA GLU A 140 -6.14 -19.26 3.98
C GLU A 140 -7.07 -18.18 3.40
N ASP A 141 -8.18 -17.91 4.08
CA ASP A 141 -9.09 -16.81 3.70
C ASP A 141 -8.62 -15.49 4.35
N HIS A 142 -7.97 -14.66 3.56
CA HIS A 142 -7.44 -13.36 3.93
C HIS A 142 -8.46 -12.22 3.86
N ARG A 143 -9.71 -12.49 3.45
CA ARG A 143 -10.74 -11.46 3.32
C ARG A 143 -11.24 -10.97 4.68
N MET A 144 -11.79 -9.75 4.66
CA MET A 144 -12.53 -9.22 5.81
C MET A 144 -13.71 -10.14 6.20
N PRO A 145 -14.19 -10.10 7.46
CA PRO A 145 -15.38 -10.87 7.87
C PRO A 145 -16.55 -10.60 6.93
N GLN A 146 -17.26 -11.67 6.55
CA GLN A 146 -18.47 -11.60 5.74
C GLN A 146 -19.69 -11.30 6.64
N ASN A 147 -19.59 -10.26 7.47
CA ASN A 147 -20.63 -9.80 8.37
C ASN A 147 -20.78 -8.29 8.18
N ASP A 148 -21.88 -7.87 7.58
CA ASP A 148 -22.17 -6.47 7.27
C ASP A 148 -22.34 -5.61 8.55
N ASP A 149 -22.65 -6.23 9.69
CA ASP A 149 -22.78 -5.55 10.99
C ASP A 149 -21.47 -5.51 11.78
N ALA A 150 -20.37 -6.05 11.26
CA ALA A 150 -19.09 -6.06 11.95
C ALA A 150 -18.58 -4.63 12.19
N SER A 151 -18.19 -4.34 13.42
CA SER A 151 -17.56 -3.07 13.76
C SER A 151 -16.18 -2.93 13.08
N LEU A 152 -15.69 -1.70 12.92
CA LEU A 152 -14.34 -1.49 12.41
C LEU A 152 -13.28 -2.20 13.25
N GLU A 153 -13.46 -2.28 14.57
CA GLU A 153 -12.57 -3.02 15.47
C GLU A 153 -12.53 -4.52 15.16
N GLU A 154 -13.66 -5.12 14.81
CA GLU A 154 -13.71 -6.53 14.40
C GLU A 154 -13.10 -6.75 13.02
N ILE A 155 -13.34 -5.83 12.09
CA ILE A 155 -12.81 -5.88 10.74
C ILE A 155 -11.27 -5.81 10.77
N PHE A 156 -10.69 -4.88 11.52
CA PHE A 156 -9.25 -4.61 11.54
C PHE A 156 -8.49 -5.29 12.68
N LYS A 157 -9.12 -6.15 13.47
CA LYS A 157 -8.41 -6.90 14.52
C LYS A 157 -7.30 -7.78 13.92
N PRO A 158 -6.16 -7.95 14.63
CA PRO A 158 -5.11 -8.87 14.20
C PRO A 158 -5.63 -10.30 14.01
N ARG A 159 -5.32 -10.93 12.87
CA ARG A 159 -5.82 -12.26 12.50
C ARG A 159 -4.75 -13.32 12.52
N HIS A 160 -3.63 -13.09 11.85
CA HIS A 160 -2.55 -14.07 11.77
C HIS A 160 -1.20 -13.45 12.16
N GLN A 161 -0.24 -14.31 12.38
CA GLN A 161 1.14 -13.92 12.64
C GLN A 161 1.94 -14.00 11.33
N ILE A 162 2.65 -12.95 10.98
CA ILE A 162 3.61 -12.95 9.89
C ILE A 162 5.01 -13.29 10.43
N ALA A 163 5.82 -13.95 9.60
CA ALA A 163 7.23 -14.22 9.87
C ALA A 163 8.11 -13.36 8.96
N PHE A 164 9.06 -12.64 9.55
CA PHE A 164 10.02 -11.84 8.80
C PHE A 164 11.09 -12.74 8.19
N THR A 165 11.58 -12.39 7.00
CA THR A 165 12.72 -13.05 6.37
C THR A 165 14.00 -12.79 7.17
N GLU A 166 15.05 -13.59 6.93
CA GLU A 166 16.29 -13.50 7.70
C GLU A 166 16.93 -12.10 7.66
N ASN A 167 16.92 -11.47 6.50
CA ASN A 167 17.50 -10.13 6.27
C ASN A 167 16.44 -9.02 6.17
N SER A 168 15.27 -9.23 6.77
CA SER A 168 14.15 -8.28 6.67
C SER A 168 14.46 -6.95 7.35
N LEU A 169 14.13 -5.86 6.67
CA LEU A 169 14.13 -4.51 7.24
C LEU A 169 13.23 -4.39 8.47
N PHE A 170 12.13 -5.14 8.49
CA PHE A 170 11.19 -5.16 9.61
C PHE A 170 11.79 -5.81 10.86
N LYS A 171 12.59 -6.86 10.65
CA LYS A 171 13.33 -7.51 11.73
C LYS A 171 14.37 -6.57 12.33
N GLU A 172 15.07 -5.79 11.50
CA GLU A 172 15.97 -4.74 11.94
C GLU A 172 15.24 -3.66 12.75
N PHE A 173 14.06 -3.22 12.28
CA PHE A 173 13.29 -2.18 12.96
C PHE A 173 12.74 -2.61 14.31
N LEU A 174 12.31 -3.87 14.45
CA LEU A 174 11.59 -4.37 15.61
C LEU A 174 12.45 -5.17 16.60
N GLY A 175 13.55 -5.78 16.12
CA GLY A 175 14.30 -6.77 16.89
C GLY A 175 13.51 -8.04 17.20
N GLN A 176 12.49 -8.37 16.38
CA GLN A 176 11.62 -9.55 16.53
C GLN A 176 11.57 -10.32 15.22
N ASP A 177 11.28 -11.63 15.30
CA ASP A 177 11.16 -12.49 14.12
C ASP A 177 9.74 -12.53 13.52
N THR A 178 8.75 -12.14 14.30
CA THR A 178 7.33 -12.26 13.92
C THR A 178 6.52 -11.08 14.43
N TYR A 179 5.35 -10.84 13.78
CA TYR A 179 4.41 -9.83 14.21
C TYR A 179 2.96 -10.25 13.87
N ARG A 180 1.96 -9.76 14.63
CA ARG A 180 0.54 -10.04 14.33
C ARG A 180 -0.07 -8.89 13.53
N VAL A 181 -0.76 -9.24 12.43
CA VAL A 181 -1.36 -8.26 11.51
C VAL A 181 -2.86 -8.55 11.26
N ASN A 182 -3.59 -7.52 10.86
CA ASN A 182 -4.92 -7.69 10.29
C ASN A 182 -4.84 -8.19 8.84
N SER A 183 -5.96 -8.69 8.31
CA SER A 183 -6.03 -9.20 6.94
C SER A 183 -7.41 -8.95 6.36
N LEU A 184 -7.46 -8.21 5.23
CA LEU A 184 -8.71 -7.71 4.64
C LEU A 184 -8.65 -7.68 3.09
N HIS A 185 -7.95 -8.62 2.46
CA HIS A 185 -7.70 -8.59 1.02
C HIS A 185 -8.13 -9.88 0.32
N GLY A 186 -8.62 -9.75 -0.91
CA GLY A 186 -8.99 -10.88 -1.77
C GLY A 186 -7.87 -11.22 -2.77
N GLN A 187 -7.17 -10.22 -3.28
CA GLN A 187 -5.96 -10.39 -4.10
C GLN A 187 -4.71 -10.45 -3.21
N GLY A 188 -3.64 -11.06 -3.70
CA GLY A 188 -2.34 -11.14 -3.04
C GLY A 188 -1.24 -11.51 -4.03
N ILE A 189 0.01 -11.32 -3.68
CA ILE A 189 1.16 -11.61 -4.55
C ILE A 189 1.24 -13.13 -4.81
N ASP A 190 1.32 -13.51 -6.10
CA ASP A 190 1.61 -14.86 -6.58
C ASP A 190 3.10 -15.01 -6.91
N GLN A 191 3.59 -14.22 -7.86
CA GLN A 191 5.01 -14.16 -8.20
C GLN A 191 5.55 -12.76 -7.93
N LEU A 192 6.65 -12.70 -7.19
CA LEU A 192 7.31 -11.43 -6.87
C LEU A 192 7.97 -10.84 -8.12
N GLY A 193 7.79 -9.54 -8.33
CA GLY A 193 8.40 -8.79 -9.40
C GLY A 193 9.94 -8.72 -9.27
N ALA A 194 10.64 -8.65 -10.38
CA ALA A 194 12.11 -8.56 -10.40
C ALA A 194 12.58 -7.21 -9.84
N GLY A 195 13.51 -7.22 -8.87
CA GLY A 195 13.98 -6.02 -8.15
C GLY A 195 13.16 -5.70 -6.90
N LEU A 196 12.40 -6.69 -6.41
CA LEU A 196 11.73 -6.64 -5.12
C LEU A 196 12.23 -7.77 -4.23
N SER A 197 12.34 -7.50 -2.93
CA SER A 197 12.60 -8.50 -1.90
C SER A 197 11.37 -8.73 -1.03
N ALA A 198 11.07 -10.01 -0.74
CA ALA A 198 10.05 -10.36 0.23
C ALA A 198 10.59 -10.14 1.65
N GLU A 199 9.87 -9.38 2.44
CA GLU A 199 10.23 -9.02 3.81
C GLU A 199 9.51 -9.86 4.87
N ALA A 200 8.29 -10.32 4.56
CA ALA A 200 7.46 -11.11 5.45
C ALA A 200 6.51 -12.05 4.71
N TYR A 201 6.19 -13.16 5.37
CA TYR A 201 5.23 -14.16 4.91
C TYR A 201 4.17 -14.45 5.97
N SER A 202 2.93 -14.70 5.55
CA SER A 202 1.89 -15.31 6.36
C SER A 202 2.14 -16.80 6.58
N PRO A 203 1.40 -17.48 7.51
CA PRO A 203 1.58 -18.90 7.80
C PRO A 203 1.37 -19.82 6.60
N ASP A 204 0.52 -19.44 5.65
CA ASP A 204 0.26 -20.15 4.39
C ASP A 204 1.22 -19.76 3.25
N GLY A 205 2.27 -19.00 3.57
CA GLY A 205 3.33 -18.61 2.64
C GLY A 205 2.97 -17.49 1.66
N LEU A 206 1.88 -16.75 1.88
CA LEU A 206 1.60 -15.55 1.10
C LEU A 206 2.56 -14.42 1.49
N ILE A 207 3.03 -13.65 0.51
CA ILE A 207 3.89 -12.48 0.77
C ILE A 207 3.04 -11.37 1.40
N GLU A 208 3.47 -10.90 2.56
CA GLU A 208 2.78 -9.88 3.35
C GLU A 208 3.52 -8.53 3.39
N ALA A 209 4.82 -8.52 3.07
CA ALA A 209 5.59 -7.29 2.97
C ALA A 209 6.70 -7.43 1.94
N ILE A 210 7.01 -6.33 1.26
CA ILE A 210 8.10 -6.24 0.28
C ILE A 210 8.89 -4.94 0.45
N SER A 211 10.14 -4.96 -0.02
CA SER A 211 10.95 -3.77 -0.26
C SER A 211 11.44 -3.71 -1.70
N ILE A 212 11.78 -2.49 -2.17
CA ILE A 212 12.40 -2.27 -3.46
C ILE A 212 13.92 -2.38 -3.29
N ASP A 213 14.53 -3.29 -4.08
CA ASP A 213 15.97 -3.56 -4.00
C ASP A 213 16.79 -2.34 -4.44
N ASP A 214 17.94 -2.11 -3.79
CA ASP A 214 18.88 -1.02 -4.09
C ASP A 214 18.25 0.38 -4.13
N TYR A 215 17.08 0.55 -3.50
CA TYR A 215 16.39 1.84 -3.47
C TYR A 215 16.96 2.77 -2.40
N LYS A 216 17.38 3.98 -2.82
CA LYS A 216 18.05 4.94 -1.91
C LYS A 216 17.10 5.65 -0.94
N SER A 217 15.80 5.49 -1.14
CA SER A 217 14.74 6.06 -0.31
C SER A 217 13.89 4.97 0.33
N PHE A 218 12.86 5.33 1.09
CA PHE A 218 11.89 4.39 1.61
C PHE A 218 11.04 3.81 0.47
N GLY A 219 11.25 2.56 0.13
CA GLY A 219 10.50 1.81 -0.89
C GLY A 219 9.94 0.53 -0.27
N VAL A 220 8.90 0.66 0.56
CA VAL A 220 8.35 -0.46 1.34
C VAL A 220 6.85 -0.58 1.08
N ALA A 221 6.36 -1.81 1.03
CA ALA A 221 4.92 -2.04 0.98
C ALA A 221 4.50 -3.25 1.81
N ILE A 222 3.28 -3.18 2.30
CA ILE A 222 2.69 -4.14 3.23
C ILE A 222 1.28 -4.53 2.77
N GLN A 223 0.88 -5.78 3.04
CA GLN A 223 -0.43 -6.29 2.66
C GLN A 223 -1.51 -5.96 3.69
N TRP A 224 -1.13 -5.84 4.97
CA TRP A 224 -2.06 -5.45 6.04
C TRP A 224 -2.32 -3.95 6.08
N HIS A 225 -3.24 -3.52 6.92
CA HIS A 225 -3.65 -2.13 7.10
C HIS A 225 -2.98 -1.52 8.34
N ALA A 226 -1.81 -0.90 8.14
CA ALA A 226 -1.04 -0.25 9.20
C ALA A 226 -1.65 1.09 9.66
N GLU A 227 -2.53 1.68 8.84
CA GLU A 227 -3.17 2.95 9.15
C GLU A 227 -4.29 2.85 10.19
N PHE A 228 -4.65 1.62 10.63
CA PHE A 228 -5.67 1.41 11.65
C PHE A 228 -5.05 1.44 13.04
N HIS A 229 -5.34 2.49 13.80
CA HIS A 229 -4.89 2.72 15.18
C HIS A 229 -3.39 2.49 15.43
N PRO A 230 -2.49 3.14 14.65
CA PRO A 230 -1.05 3.00 14.86
C PRO A 230 -0.56 3.59 16.21
N GLU A 231 -1.40 4.37 16.89
CA GLU A 231 -1.12 4.90 18.23
C GLU A 231 -1.14 3.85 19.35
N ARG A 232 -1.78 2.70 19.13
CA ARG A 232 -1.86 1.63 20.15
C ARG A 232 -0.54 0.90 20.30
N ASP A 233 -0.20 0.51 21.53
CA ASP A 233 1.08 -0.16 21.82
C ASP A 233 1.22 -1.50 21.08
N GLU A 234 0.14 -2.24 20.91
CA GLU A 234 0.12 -3.48 20.13
C GLU A 234 0.38 -3.26 18.63
N ASN A 235 0.23 -2.04 18.14
CA ASN A 235 0.44 -1.64 16.75
C ASN A 235 1.76 -0.87 16.53
N HIS A 236 2.75 -1.05 17.41
CA HIS A 236 3.99 -0.27 17.38
C HIS A 236 4.78 -0.38 16.06
N LEU A 237 4.75 -1.53 15.36
CA LEU A 237 5.32 -1.65 14.01
C LEU A 237 4.65 -0.69 13.03
N ASN A 238 3.31 -0.63 13.06
CA ASN A 238 2.54 0.23 12.17
C ASN A 238 2.95 1.70 12.33
N LYS A 239 3.05 2.16 13.59
CA LYS A 239 3.55 3.50 13.91
C LYS A 239 4.97 3.72 13.41
N LEU A 240 5.85 2.75 13.62
CA LEU A 240 7.25 2.83 13.21
C LEU A 240 7.40 2.94 11.70
N LEU A 241 6.59 2.23 10.91
CA LEU A 241 6.59 2.33 9.45
C LEU A 241 6.26 3.75 8.97
N PHE A 242 5.23 4.39 9.53
CA PHE A 242 4.94 5.79 9.21
C PHE A 242 6.06 6.74 9.63
N GLN A 243 6.71 6.50 10.78
CA GLN A 243 7.84 7.30 11.23
C GLN A 243 9.03 7.18 10.28
N LYS A 244 9.41 5.94 9.87
CA LYS A 244 10.49 5.68 8.91
C LYS A 244 10.21 6.27 7.54
N PHE A 245 8.97 6.16 7.06
CA PHE A 245 8.53 6.83 5.85
C PHE A 245 8.71 8.35 5.96
N GLY A 246 8.23 8.96 7.03
CA GLY A 246 8.37 10.40 7.28
C GLY A 246 9.82 10.86 7.42
N GLU A 247 10.70 10.07 8.05
CA GLU A 247 12.14 10.34 8.10
C GLU A 247 12.74 10.38 6.69
N SER A 248 12.41 9.41 5.83
CA SER A 248 12.88 9.38 4.44
C SER A 248 12.34 10.56 3.63
N CYS A 249 11.08 10.94 3.82
CA CYS A 249 10.50 12.11 3.15
C CYS A 249 11.20 13.42 3.54
N ARG A 250 11.56 13.57 4.82
CA ARG A 250 12.34 14.76 5.27
C ARG A 250 13.73 14.79 4.64
N HIS A 251 14.43 13.65 4.60
CA HIS A 251 15.74 13.58 3.93
C HIS A 251 15.64 13.94 2.44
N PHE A 252 14.63 13.40 1.74
CA PHE A 252 14.38 13.70 0.34
C PHE A 252 14.06 15.20 0.12
N HIS A 253 13.19 15.77 0.95
CA HIS A 253 12.83 17.19 0.91
C HIS A 253 14.05 18.11 1.05
N LEU A 254 14.92 17.82 2.03
CA LEU A 254 16.15 18.60 2.26
C LEU A 254 17.17 18.45 1.12
N ALA A 255 17.25 17.26 0.50
CA ALA A 255 18.15 17.04 -0.64
C ALA A 255 17.68 17.69 -1.94
N LYS A 256 16.36 18.00 -2.04
CA LYS A 256 15.74 18.66 -3.19
C LYS A 256 15.79 20.18 -3.11
N SER A 257 15.96 20.74 -1.88
CA SER A 257 16.00 22.18 -1.59
C SER A 257 17.38 22.76 -1.86
#